data_105ba556b16d81efad9d86817613f035
#
_entry.id   105ba556b16d81efad9d86817613f035
#
_cell.length_a   1.000
_cell.length_b   1.000
_cell.length_c   1.000
_cell.angle_alpha   90.00
_cell.angle_beta   90.00
_cell.angle_gamma   90.00
#
_symmetry.space_group_name_H-M   'P 1'
#
loop_
_entity.id
_entity.type
_entity.pdbx_description
1 polymer ?
#
loop_
_entity_poly.entity_id
_entity_poly.type
_entity_poly.pdbx_seq_one_letter_code
_entity_poly.pdbx_strand_id
1 'polypeptide(L)'
;MKELLSITASLRADPSPAVLCTLVGVTGSSFRTIGARMLWRPDGSYIGSISGGCLEADLMTQAADVLRTSRPRIARYNTAADTDIIWGTGSGCEGTIAVWLEPIAGVPPWLDFILAAWDRRENAALFTECFPHHTPTGAVAARASSGLSWTHPDHKDPFASERLLPDALERQTSTEMLAHRDHGFFCEFLPPPPSLTLFGAGDDTQSLTYLATELGWRVTIVDSRASLLNTTRFPSAHALHLAPPETALASLPLDARSFVVLMTHRYLDDLPLLRALLPRPLAYLGLLGSRKRSEKILADLTREGLAITDDMHARLHAPVGLDLGGGTPEEVALSILAELQASHSSRDARPLRQRLLPIHRDQGRLESLVSAPPRFAAIILAAGASTRLGQPKQLLLHKGTPLIVRAAQAALDAKALPVIVVLGAHADKIRPALAGLPVFIVENPNWAEGMGTSITTGFSALHGGVSTFGSVLLAVCDQPHLSATAIEKLRAALDGRHTIAATRHGDTGGVPAIFTHSHFPTLRQLRGAEGARRIIAAHKSNTALVDLPELALDIDTPADWQQLNSP
;
A
#
# COMPACT_ATOMS: atom_id res chain seq x y z
N MET A 1 0.71 -0.63 -12.84
CA MET A 1 -0.27 -1.44 -13.63
C MET A 1 0.21 -1.71 -15.05
N LYS A 2 0.49 -0.69 -15.88
CA LYS A 2 1.04 -0.89 -17.25
C LYS A 2 2.29 -1.78 -17.25
N GLU A 3 3.21 -1.57 -16.32
CA GLU A 3 4.44 -2.38 -16.22
C GLU A 3 4.13 -3.88 -16.04
N LEU A 4 3.19 -4.24 -15.17
CA LEU A 4 2.80 -5.65 -14.99
C LEU A 4 2.23 -6.25 -16.28
N LEU A 5 1.41 -5.49 -17.02
CA LEU A 5 0.87 -5.93 -18.31
C LEU A 5 2.00 -6.12 -19.34
N SER A 6 2.93 -5.16 -19.45
CA SER A 6 4.06 -5.25 -20.37
C SER A 6 5.04 -6.37 -20.01
N ILE A 7 5.33 -6.54 -18.71
CA ILE A 7 6.15 -7.65 -18.20
C ILE A 7 5.48 -9.00 -18.52
N THR A 8 4.18 -9.12 -18.29
CA THR A 8 3.44 -10.36 -18.62
C THR A 8 3.48 -10.68 -20.11
N ALA A 9 3.24 -9.67 -20.96
CA ALA A 9 3.31 -9.85 -22.41
C ALA A 9 4.70 -10.34 -22.85
N SER A 10 5.76 -9.76 -22.30
CA SER A 10 7.14 -10.18 -22.57
C SER A 10 7.42 -11.61 -22.08
N LEU A 11 6.97 -11.97 -20.87
CA LEU A 11 7.18 -13.32 -20.32
C LEU A 11 6.39 -14.39 -21.07
N ARG A 12 5.24 -14.06 -21.65
CA ARG A 12 4.45 -14.96 -22.52
C ARG A 12 5.11 -15.13 -23.88
N ALA A 13 5.69 -14.08 -24.43
CA ALA A 13 6.40 -14.13 -25.70
C ALA A 13 7.73 -14.88 -25.60
N ASP A 14 8.44 -14.71 -24.49
CA ASP A 14 9.71 -15.36 -24.21
C ASP A 14 9.78 -15.77 -22.73
N PRO A 15 9.58 -17.06 -22.42
CA PRO A 15 9.62 -17.60 -21.06
C PRO A 15 11.04 -17.85 -20.52
N SER A 16 12.09 -17.47 -21.24
CA SER A 16 13.47 -17.63 -20.81
C SER A 16 13.74 -17.00 -19.45
N PRO A 17 14.73 -17.52 -18.69
CA PRO A 17 15.07 -16.98 -17.37
C PRO A 17 15.37 -15.49 -17.40
N ALA A 18 14.80 -14.77 -16.44
CA ALA A 18 14.90 -13.33 -16.29
C ALA A 18 14.99 -12.96 -14.80
N VAL A 19 15.20 -11.69 -14.48
CA VAL A 19 15.15 -11.19 -13.10
C VAL A 19 14.08 -10.12 -13.00
N LEU A 20 13.16 -10.32 -12.06
CA LEU A 20 12.16 -9.32 -11.70
C LEU A 20 12.70 -8.48 -10.54
N CYS A 21 12.87 -7.18 -10.79
CA CYS A 21 13.23 -6.19 -9.80
C CYS A 21 11.97 -5.47 -9.35
N THR A 22 11.68 -5.46 -8.05
CA THR A 22 10.50 -4.79 -7.46
C THR A 22 10.95 -3.78 -6.42
N LEU A 23 10.50 -2.54 -6.52
CA LEU A 23 10.73 -1.49 -5.53
C LEU A 23 9.86 -1.78 -4.31
N VAL A 24 10.45 -2.32 -3.24
CA VAL A 24 9.74 -2.78 -2.03
C VAL A 24 9.81 -1.80 -0.87
N GLY A 25 10.72 -0.82 -0.90
CA GLY A 25 10.88 0.15 0.16
C GLY A 25 11.39 1.49 -0.33
N VAL A 26 10.81 2.57 0.19
CA VAL A 26 11.24 3.96 -0.07
C VAL A 26 11.12 4.77 1.22
N THR A 27 12.21 5.41 1.65
CA THR A 27 12.20 6.44 2.69
C THR A 27 12.71 7.76 2.10
N GLY A 28 12.07 8.87 2.46
CA GLY A 28 12.38 10.17 1.83
C GLY A 28 11.73 10.35 0.46
N SER A 29 12.37 11.12 -0.43
CA SER A 29 11.89 11.36 -1.80
C SER A 29 12.45 10.33 -2.78
N SER A 30 11.61 9.87 -3.68
CA SER A 30 11.97 8.95 -4.77
C SER A 30 11.23 9.33 -6.04
N PHE A 31 11.84 9.06 -7.19
CA PHE A 31 11.22 9.25 -8.50
C PHE A 31 10.03 8.32 -8.74
N ARG A 32 10.13 7.08 -8.21
CA ARG A 32 9.09 6.05 -8.34
C ARG A 32 8.50 5.69 -6.98
N THR A 33 7.27 5.23 -6.99
CA THR A 33 6.57 4.70 -5.81
C THR A 33 6.84 3.21 -5.61
N ILE A 34 6.68 2.72 -4.38
CA ILE A 34 6.70 1.28 -4.07
C ILE A 34 5.77 0.50 -5.00
N GLY A 35 6.19 -0.70 -5.38
CA GLY A 35 5.52 -1.53 -6.38
C GLY A 35 5.98 -1.28 -7.82
N ALA A 36 6.85 -0.28 -8.09
CA ALA A 36 7.48 -0.13 -9.41
C ALA A 36 8.33 -1.35 -9.73
N ARG A 37 8.30 -1.79 -11.00
CA ARG A 37 8.97 -3.01 -11.43
C ARG A 37 9.82 -2.81 -12.68
N MET A 38 10.88 -3.62 -12.77
CA MET A 38 11.73 -3.78 -13.95
C MET A 38 11.98 -5.27 -14.16
N LEU A 39 11.69 -5.77 -15.36
CA LEU A 39 12.11 -7.09 -15.81
C LEU A 39 13.42 -6.93 -16.59
N TRP A 40 14.47 -7.59 -16.17
CA TRP A 40 15.78 -7.61 -16.85
C TRP A 40 16.08 -8.99 -17.44
N ARG A 41 16.72 -9.03 -18.61
CA ARG A 41 17.15 -10.24 -19.31
C ARG A 41 18.66 -10.28 -19.55
N PRO A 42 19.26 -11.49 -19.72
CA PRO A 42 20.71 -11.62 -19.91
C PRO A 42 21.26 -10.95 -21.18
N ASP A 43 20.43 -10.72 -22.18
CA ASP A 43 20.80 -9.98 -23.40
C ASP A 43 20.94 -8.46 -23.19
N GLY A 44 20.69 -8.00 -21.96
CA GLY A 44 20.72 -6.59 -21.58
C GLY A 44 19.41 -5.85 -21.82
N SER A 45 18.41 -6.49 -22.41
CA SER A 45 17.08 -5.89 -22.57
C SER A 45 16.35 -5.79 -21.23
N TYR A 46 15.50 -4.77 -21.07
CA TYR A 46 14.67 -4.61 -19.89
C TYR A 46 13.34 -3.91 -20.20
N ILE A 47 12.36 -4.15 -19.34
CA ILE A 47 11.01 -3.55 -19.41
C ILE A 47 10.69 -2.96 -18.04
N GLY A 48 10.16 -1.75 -18.01
CA GLY A 48 9.88 -1.02 -16.76
C GLY A 48 11.10 -0.24 -16.25
N SER A 49 10.97 0.39 -15.08
CA SER A 49 12.03 1.22 -14.50
C SER A 49 11.83 1.37 -12.99
N ILE A 50 12.90 1.43 -12.25
CA ILE A 50 12.93 1.59 -10.79
C ILE A 50 13.23 3.04 -10.39
N SER A 51 14.14 3.72 -11.07
CA SER A 51 14.64 5.04 -10.67
C SER A 51 14.57 6.12 -11.76
N GLY A 52 14.21 5.75 -12.99
CA GLY A 52 14.25 6.66 -14.13
C GLY A 52 15.63 6.83 -14.75
N GLY A 53 16.55 5.89 -14.53
CA GLY A 53 17.84 5.79 -15.21
C GLY A 53 19.08 5.80 -14.30
N CYS A 54 18.97 6.31 -13.07
CA CYS A 54 20.16 6.48 -12.21
C CYS A 54 20.65 5.19 -11.53
N LEU A 55 19.76 4.23 -11.24
CA LEU A 55 20.12 2.99 -10.53
C LEU A 55 20.11 1.77 -11.45
N GLU A 56 19.58 1.88 -12.65
CA GLU A 56 19.34 0.76 -13.54
C GLU A 56 20.66 0.04 -13.92
N ALA A 57 21.74 0.73 -14.14
CA ALA A 57 23.04 0.13 -14.51
C ALA A 57 23.58 -0.79 -13.39
N ASP A 58 23.49 -0.36 -12.13
CA ASP A 58 23.89 -1.19 -10.99
C ASP A 58 22.90 -2.33 -10.78
N LEU A 59 21.58 -2.06 -10.89
CA LEU A 59 20.55 -3.10 -10.80
C LEU A 59 20.75 -4.20 -11.83
N MET A 60 21.13 -3.87 -13.07
CA MET A 60 21.45 -4.86 -14.12
C MET A 60 22.64 -5.73 -13.72
N THR A 61 23.68 -5.14 -13.13
CA THR A 61 24.85 -5.88 -12.62
C THR A 61 24.45 -6.85 -11.51
N GLN A 62 23.63 -6.39 -10.57
CA GLN A 62 23.12 -7.22 -9.49
C GLN A 62 22.14 -8.29 -10.00
N ALA A 63 21.31 -7.98 -10.99
CA ALA A 63 20.40 -8.93 -11.64
C ALA A 63 21.17 -10.06 -12.34
N ALA A 64 22.27 -9.76 -13.02
CA ALA A 64 23.14 -10.78 -13.62
C ALA A 64 23.69 -11.75 -12.55
N ASP A 65 24.08 -11.24 -11.38
CA ASP A 65 24.53 -12.08 -10.26
C ASP A 65 23.40 -12.93 -9.67
N VAL A 66 22.21 -12.35 -9.50
CA VAL A 66 21.00 -13.07 -9.05
C VAL A 66 20.67 -14.22 -9.99
N LEU A 67 20.70 -13.99 -11.29
CA LEU A 67 20.42 -15.03 -12.27
C LEU A 67 21.47 -16.15 -12.26
N ARG A 68 22.75 -15.79 -12.18
CA ARG A 68 23.88 -16.73 -12.13
C ARG A 68 23.84 -17.61 -10.87
N THR A 69 23.45 -17.04 -9.73
CA THR A 69 23.45 -17.74 -8.44
C THR A 69 22.11 -18.38 -8.10
N SER A 70 21.04 -18.04 -8.84
CA SER A 70 19.65 -18.38 -8.54
C SER A 70 19.23 -17.99 -7.11
N ARG A 71 19.88 -16.97 -6.52
CA ARG A 71 19.60 -16.49 -5.16
C ARG A 71 19.02 -15.08 -5.23
N PRO A 72 17.78 -14.90 -4.75
CA PRO A 72 17.19 -13.57 -4.66
C PRO A 72 17.92 -12.71 -3.63
N ARG A 73 17.79 -11.38 -3.74
CA ARG A 73 18.43 -10.44 -2.82
C ARG A 73 17.68 -9.12 -2.74
N ILE A 74 17.95 -8.34 -1.68
CA ILE A 74 17.55 -6.93 -1.58
C ILE A 74 18.76 -6.05 -1.91
N ALA A 75 18.63 -5.22 -2.94
CA ALA A 75 19.54 -4.12 -3.21
C ALA A 75 19.08 -2.86 -2.46
N ARG A 76 20.01 -2.20 -1.76
CA ARG A 76 19.71 -0.97 -1.00
C ARG A 76 20.57 0.17 -1.51
N TYR A 77 19.94 1.32 -1.73
CA TYR A 77 20.57 2.55 -2.20
C TYR A 77 20.26 3.68 -1.23
N ASN A 78 21.29 4.35 -0.73
CA ASN A 78 21.15 5.55 0.07
C ASN A 78 21.51 6.75 -0.82
N THR A 79 20.50 7.52 -1.24
CA THR A 79 20.69 8.68 -2.12
C THR A 79 20.90 9.99 -1.34
N ALA A 80 20.93 9.94 0.00
CA ALA A 80 21.11 11.10 0.89
C ALA A 80 22.58 11.31 1.31
N ALA A 81 23.51 10.42 0.95
CA ALA A 81 24.92 10.54 1.39
C ALA A 81 25.72 11.46 0.47
N ASP A 82 26.26 12.54 1.03
CA ASP A 82 27.18 13.48 0.36
C ASP A 82 28.48 12.82 -0.21
N THR A 83 28.71 11.55 0.10
CA THR A 83 29.91 10.82 -0.27
C THR A 83 29.81 10.05 -1.59
N ASP A 84 28.64 9.99 -2.21
CA ASP A 84 28.43 9.25 -3.48
C ASP A 84 28.70 10.09 -4.74
N ILE A 85 29.78 10.86 -4.72
CA ILE A 85 30.34 11.48 -5.94
C ILE A 85 30.76 10.41 -6.97
N ILE A 86 31.00 9.16 -6.53
CA ILE A 86 31.41 8.04 -7.39
C ILE A 86 30.27 7.54 -8.27
N TRP A 87 29.01 7.65 -7.83
CA TRP A 87 27.84 7.18 -8.58
C TRP A 87 27.12 8.26 -9.38
N GLY A 88 27.60 9.50 -9.32
CA GLY A 88 27.15 10.56 -10.22
C GLY A 88 25.66 10.90 -10.16
N THR A 89 24.96 10.55 -9.06
CA THR A 89 23.51 10.72 -9.00
C THR A 89 23.09 12.14 -8.75
N GLY A 90 23.83 13.16 -8.70
CA GLY A 90 23.36 14.57 -8.59
C GLY A 90 21.83 14.78 -8.62
N SER A 91 21.08 13.75 -8.23
CA SER A 91 19.64 13.55 -8.49
C SER A 91 18.74 14.34 -7.55
N GLY A 92 19.29 14.99 -6.51
CA GLY A 92 18.49 15.76 -5.57
C GLY A 92 17.43 14.94 -4.79
N CYS A 93 17.49 13.60 -4.85
CA CYS A 93 16.63 12.72 -4.08
C CYS A 93 17.30 12.37 -2.77
N GLU A 94 16.77 12.89 -1.65
CA GLU A 94 17.24 12.53 -0.31
C GLU A 94 16.41 11.38 0.24
N GLY A 95 16.93 10.15 0.16
CA GLY A 95 16.17 8.99 0.65
C GLY A 95 16.93 7.67 0.58
N THR A 96 16.28 6.61 1.05
CA THR A 96 16.75 5.23 0.88
C THR A 96 15.78 4.45 0.03
N ILE A 97 16.29 3.68 -0.93
CA ILE A 97 15.52 2.83 -1.83
C ILE A 97 15.92 1.38 -1.57
N ALA A 98 14.93 0.49 -1.47
CA ALA A 98 15.13 -0.95 -1.37
C ALA A 98 14.43 -1.66 -2.53
N VAL A 99 15.18 -2.44 -3.28
CA VAL A 99 14.72 -3.19 -4.45
C VAL A 99 14.91 -4.67 -4.19
N TRP A 100 13.83 -5.45 -4.33
CA TRP A 100 13.86 -6.90 -4.32
C TRP A 100 14.16 -7.41 -5.73
N LEU A 101 15.18 -8.25 -5.85
CA LEU A 101 15.57 -8.90 -7.10
C LEU A 101 15.34 -10.40 -6.96
N GLU A 102 14.52 -10.98 -7.81
CA GLU A 102 14.20 -12.41 -7.82
C GLU A 102 14.33 -13.01 -9.21
N PRO A 103 14.94 -14.21 -9.34
CA PRO A 103 15.00 -14.92 -10.61
C PRO A 103 13.62 -15.50 -10.92
N ILE A 104 13.15 -15.34 -12.15
CA ILE A 104 11.89 -15.89 -12.63
C ILE A 104 12.07 -16.56 -13.99
N ALA A 105 11.20 -17.53 -14.29
CA ALA A 105 11.14 -18.17 -15.63
C ALA A 105 9.66 -18.32 -15.99
N GLY A 106 9.27 -17.80 -17.16
CA GLY A 106 7.88 -17.74 -17.58
C GLY A 106 7.02 -16.81 -16.70
N VAL A 107 5.71 -16.87 -16.89
CA VAL A 107 4.77 -16.05 -16.12
C VAL A 107 4.54 -16.69 -14.75
N PRO A 108 4.84 -16.00 -13.63
CA PRO A 108 4.58 -16.55 -12.30
C PRO A 108 3.07 -16.72 -12.04
N PRO A 109 2.63 -17.77 -11.33
CA PRO A 109 1.20 -18.03 -11.08
C PRO A 109 0.46 -16.89 -10.36
N TRP A 110 1.14 -16.17 -9.47
CA TRP A 110 0.57 -15.00 -8.81
C TRP A 110 0.19 -13.89 -9.79
N LEU A 111 0.96 -13.74 -10.87
CA LEU A 111 0.72 -12.71 -11.88
C LEU A 111 -0.52 -13.06 -12.72
N ASP A 112 -0.69 -14.33 -13.10
CA ASP A 112 -1.91 -14.79 -13.76
C ASP A 112 -3.14 -14.62 -12.85
N PHE A 113 -3.00 -14.88 -11.54
CA PHE A 113 -4.07 -14.62 -10.58
C PHE A 113 -4.46 -13.13 -10.53
N ILE A 114 -3.49 -12.21 -10.46
CA ILE A 114 -3.75 -10.76 -10.45
C ILE A 114 -4.46 -10.33 -11.74
N LEU A 115 -3.98 -10.80 -12.90
CA LEU A 115 -4.60 -10.47 -14.19
C LEU A 115 -6.04 -10.98 -14.28
N ALA A 116 -6.30 -12.21 -13.82
CA ALA A 116 -7.65 -12.75 -13.77
C ALA A 116 -8.58 -11.95 -12.83
N ALA A 117 -8.07 -11.43 -11.71
CA ALA A 117 -8.82 -10.52 -10.85
C ALA A 117 -9.12 -9.19 -11.57
N TRP A 118 -8.13 -8.62 -12.28
CA TRP A 118 -8.31 -7.40 -13.06
C TRP A 118 -9.29 -7.56 -14.22
N ASP A 119 -9.36 -8.74 -14.86
CA ASP A 119 -10.35 -9.02 -15.92
C ASP A 119 -11.77 -9.04 -15.36
N ARG A 120 -11.93 -9.45 -14.10
CA ARG A 120 -13.20 -9.33 -13.34
C ARG A 120 -13.41 -7.95 -12.73
N ARG A 121 -12.53 -6.98 -13.00
CA ARG A 121 -12.54 -5.61 -12.44
C ARG A 121 -12.43 -5.59 -10.91
N GLU A 122 -11.76 -6.57 -10.32
CA GLU A 122 -11.58 -6.70 -8.88
C GLU A 122 -10.26 -6.06 -8.44
N ASN A 123 -10.28 -5.45 -7.25
CA ASN A 123 -9.04 -5.11 -6.55
C ASN A 123 -8.34 -6.40 -6.13
N ALA A 124 -7.02 -6.36 -6.12
CA ALA A 124 -6.21 -7.45 -5.62
C ALA A 124 -5.15 -6.93 -4.64
N ALA A 125 -4.64 -7.81 -3.79
CA ALA A 125 -3.47 -7.57 -2.96
C ALA A 125 -2.49 -8.73 -3.15
N LEU A 126 -1.19 -8.40 -3.13
CA LEU A 126 -0.09 -9.34 -3.28
C LEU A 126 0.85 -9.23 -2.09
N PHE A 127 1.17 -10.37 -1.47
CA PHE A 127 2.15 -10.44 -0.40
C PHE A 127 3.45 -11.06 -0.92
N THR A 128 4.55 -10.35 -0.74
CA THR A 128 5.91 -10.74 -1.16
C THR A 128 6.81 -10.86 0.05
N GLU A 129 7.40 -12.03 0.27
CA GLU A 129 8.44 -12.26 1.27
C GLU A 129 9.82 -11.99 0.67
N CYS A 130 10.54 -11.06 1.29
CA CYS A 130 11.88 -10.66 0.88
C CYS A 130 12.94 -11.30 1.80
N PHE A 131 12.98 -12.64 1.86
CA PHE A 131 13.89 -13.43 2.71
C PHE A 131 14.82 -14.28 1.83
N PRO A 132 16.05 -13.82 1.51
CA PRO A 132 16.95 -14.50 0.56
C PRO A 132 17.30 -15.95 0.90
N HIS A 133 17.14 -16.35 2.17
CA HIS A 133 17.52 -17.67 2.69
C HIS A 133 16.32 -18.54 3.07
N HIS A 134 15.10 -18.07 2.90
CA HIS A 134 13.88 -18.82 3.17
C HIS A 134 13.29 -19.42 1.88
N THR A 135 12.49 -20.47 2.04
CA THR A 135 11.70 -21.06 0.95
C THR A 135 10.29 -21.30 1.46
N PRO A 136 9.25 -20.77 0.82
CA PRO A 136 9.28 -19.94 -0.40
C PRO A 136 9.73 -18.51 -0.13
N THR A 137 10.22 -17.83 -1.18
CA THR A 137 10.57 -16.41 -1.17
C THR A 137 10.01 -15.74 -2.42
N GLY A 138 9.89 -14.41 -2.42
CA GLY A 138 9.20 -13.68 -3.47
C GLY A 138 7.70 -13.58 -3.19
N ALA A 139 6.87 -13.56 -4.22
CA ALA A 139 5.41 -13.53 -4.06
C ALA A 139 4.89 -14.87 -3.54
N VAL A 140 4.27 -14.89 -2.36
CA VAL A 140 3.83 -16.11 -1.68
C VAL A 140 2.33 -16.20 -1.48
N ALA A 141 1.61 -15.09 -1.48
CA ALA A 141 0.15 -15.08 -1.39
C ALA A 141 -0.47 -13.88 -2.11
N ALA A 142 -1.66 -14.07 -2.65
CA ALA A 142 -2.47 -13.00 -3.24
C ALA A 142 -3.96 -13.19 -2.91
N ARG A 143 -4.72 -12.10 -2.88
CA ARG A 143 -6.17 -12.12 -2.62
C ARG A 143 -6.88 -11.07 -3.46
N ALA A 144 -8.03 -11.45 -4.03
CA ALA A 144 -8.94 -10.56 -4.71
C ALA A 144 -10.05 -10.04 -3.78
N SER A 145 -10.68 -8.93 -4.11
CA SER A 145 -11.77 -8.34 -3.33
C SER A 145 -13.03 -9.23 -3.26
N SER A 146 -13.21 -10.16 -4.19
CA SER A 146 -14.24 -11.21 -4.14
C SER A 146 -14.00 -12.29 -3.08
N GLY A 147 -12.82 -12.31 -2.46
CA GLY A 147 -12.40 -13.34 -1.51
C GLY A 147 -11.60 -14.49 -2.13
N LEU A 148 -11.52 -14.59 -3.47
CA LEU A 148 -10.62 -15.54 -4.13
C LEU A 148 -9.17 -15.29 -3.69
N SER A 149 -8.40 -16.36 -3.50
CA SER A 149 -7.00 -16.27 -3.06
C SER A 149 -6.13 -17.27 -3.81
N TRP A 150 -4.86 -16.90 -3.93
CA TRP A 150 -3.77 -17.75 -4.38
C TRP A 150 -2.70 -17.79 -3.28
N THR A 151 -2.13 -18.96 -3.05
CA THR A 151 -1.03 -19.14 -2.09
C THR A 151 0.00 -20.07 -2.72
N HIS A 152 1.29 -19.73 -2.55
CA HIS A 152 2.37 -20.60 -2.96
C HIS A 152 2.27 -21.95 -2.23
N PRO A 153 2.44 -23.09 -2.91
CA PRO A 153 2.22 -24.42 -2.30
C PRO A 153 3.04 -24.68 -1.03
N ASP A 154 4.25 -24.12 -0.96
CA ASP A 154 5.16 -24.32 0.17
C ASP A 154 4.99 -23.27 1.29
N HIS A 155 4.15 -22.25 1.07
CA HIS A 155 3.89 -21.21 2.08
C HIS A 155 2.89 -21.72 3.12
N LYS A 156 3.30 -21.71 4.38
CA LYS A 156 2.50 -22.26 5.50
C LYS A 156 2.07 -21.21 6.52
N ASP A 157 2.53 -19.96 6.38
CA ASP A 157 2.20 -18.90 7.33
C ASP A 157 0.84 -18.27 6.99
N PRO A 158 -0.19 -18.37 7.85
CA PRO A 158 -1.49 -17.77 7.62
C PRO A 158 -1.48 -16.23 7.72
N PHE A 159 -0.42 -15.63 8.24
CA PHE A 159 -0.34 -14.19 8.49
C PHE A 159 -0.64 -13.35 7.25
N ALA A 160 -0.05 -13.71 6.11
CA ALA A 160 -0.28 -13.00 4.85
C ALA A 160 -1.75 -13.08 4.42
N SER A 161 -2.30 -14.29 4.38
CA SER A 161 -3.65 -14.55 3.85
C SER A 161 -4.77 -14.06 4.77
N GLU A 162 -4.59 -14.14 6.09
CA GLU A 162 -5.63 -13.83 7.07
C GLU A 162 -5.62 -12.39 7.56
N ARG A 163 -4.48 -11.71 7.46
CA ARG A 163 -4.29 -10.36 8.04
C ARG A 163 -3.87 -9.31 7.03
N LEU A 164 -2.72 -9.48 6.38
CA LEU A 164 -2.15 -8.42 5.56
C LEU A 164 -2.91 -8.19 4.25
N LEU A 165 -3.30 -9.26 3.56
CA LEU A 165 -4.04 -9.13 2.30
C LEU A 165 -5.44 -8.52 2.49
N PRO A 166 -6.26 -8.94 3.50
CA PRO A 166 -7.51 -8.27 3.79
C PRO A 166 -7.35 -6.80 4.19
N ASP A 167 -6.37 -6.47 5.05
CA ASP A 167 -6.11 -5.08 5.45
C ASP A 167 -5.70 -4.20 4.25
N ALA A 168 -4.85 -4.71 3.36
CA ALA A 168 -4.44 -3.99 2.16
C ALA A 168 -5.62 -3.73 1.21
N LEU A 169 -6.55 -4.68 1.08
CA LEU A 169 -7.77 -4.54 0.27
C LEU A 169 -8.76 -3.55 0.90
N GLU A 170 -8.99 -3.63 2.21
CA GLU A 170 -9.90 -2.75 2.93
C GLU A 170 -9.41 -1.31 2.90
N ARG A 171 -8.12 -1.08 3.18
CA ARG A 171 -7.53 0.26 3.21
C ARG A 171 -7.11 0.79 1.84
N GLN A 172 -7.11 -0.06 0.82
CA GLN A 172 -6.64 0.27 -0.53
C GLN A 172 -5.22 0.87 -0.53
N THR A 173 -4.34 0.32 0.31
CA THR A 173 -2.97 0.81 0.47
C THR A 173 -1.97 -0.34 0.52
N SER A 174 -0.77 -0.08 -0.04
CA SER A 174 0.38 -0.96 0.10
C SER A 174 1.09 -0.73 1.43
N THR A 175 1.70 -1.78 1.97
CA THR A 175 2.45 -1.74 3.23
C THR A 175 3.78 -2.43 3.04
N GLU A 176 4.85 -1.77 3.48
CA GLU A 176 6.19 -2.35 3.52
C GLU A 176 6.64 -2.54 4.96
N MET A 177 7.44 -3.58 5.20
CA MET A 177 8.23 -3.73 6.41
C MET A 177 9.55 -4.37 6.04
N LEU A 178 10.64 -3.65 6.28
CA LEU A 178 11.99 -4.15 6.10
C LEU A 178 12.57 -4.44 7.48
N ALA A 179 12.61 -5.72 7.86
CA ALA A 179 13.30 -6.17 9.05
C ALA A 179 14.80 -6.29 8.77
N HIS A 180 15.57 -6.32 9.84
CA HIS A 180 17.03 -6.30 9.91
C HIS A 180 17.82 -6.81 8.66
N ARG A 181 18.74 -5.97 8.18
CA ARG A 181 19.74 -6.09 7.09
C ARG A 181 19.24 -6.60 5.72
N ASP A 182 18.64 -7.80 5.61
CA ASP A 182 18.29 -8.39 4.30
C ASP A 182 16.96 -9.13 4.31
N HIS A 183 16.09 -8.86 5.29
CA HIS A 183 14.79 -9.53 5.43
C HIS A 183 13.68 -8.50 5.44
N GLY A 184 12.55 -8.83 4.84
CA GLY A 184 11.40 -7.97 4.86
C GLY A 184 10.19 -8.61 4.19
N PHE A 185 9.08 -7.91 4.23
CA PHE A 185 7.93 -8.24 3.41
C PHE A 185 7.36 -6.99 2.77
N PHE A 186 6.62 -7.19 1.71
CA PHE A 186 5.89 -6.16 1.00
C PHE A 186 4.48 -6.66 0.69
N CYS A 187 3.48 -5.97 1.20
CA CYS A 187 2.08 -6.23 0.86
C CYS A 187 1.59 -5.11 -0.05
N GLU A 188 1.30 -5.44 -1.29
CA GLU A 188 0.94 -4.49 -2.33
C GLU A 188 -0.56 -4.51 -2.60
N PHE A 189 -1.18 -3.33 -2.64
CA PHE A 189 -2.53 -3.14 -3.15
C PHE A 189 -2.48 -2.91 -4.66
N LEU A 190 -3.20 -3.71 -5.42
CA LEU A 190 -3.20 -3.75 -6.88
C LEU A 190 -4.62 -3.55 -7.42
N PRO A 191 -5.07 -2.29 -7.59
CA PRO A 191 -6.35 -2.03 -8.23
C PRO A 191 -6.30 -2.42 -9.71
N PRO A 192 -7.45 -2.75 -10.34
CA PRO A 192 -7.48 -2.99 -11.77
C PRO A 192 -7.13 -1.72 -12.55
N PRO A 193 -6.62 -1.85 -13.78
CA PRO A 193 -6.43 -0.72 -14.69
C PRO A 193 -7.71 0.11 -14.80
N PRO A 194 -7.61 1.47 -14.82
CA PRO A 194 -8.77 2.31 -15.00
C PRO A 194 -9.42 2.01 -16.36
N SER A 195 -10.76 2.01 -16.40
CA SER A 195 -11.51 1.72 -17.62
C SER A 195 -12.09 2.99 -18.21
N LEU A 196 -11.84 3.19 -19.50
CA LEU A 196 -12.38 4.30 -20.30
C LEU A 196 -13.26 3.72 -21.41
N THR A 197 -14.52 4.12 -21.46
CA THR A 197 -15.43 3.80 -22.56
C THR A 197 -15.66 5.03 -23.40
N LEU A 198 -15.37 4.95 -24.69
CA LEU A 198 -15.53 6.01 -25.68
C LEU A 198 -16.69 5.67 -26.61
N PHE A 199 -17.66 6.55 -26.70
CA PHE A 199 -18.74 6.45 -27.69
C PHE A 199 -18.43 7.36 -28.88
N GLY A 200 -18.12 6.76 -30.02
CA GLY A 200 -17.66 7.39 -31.24
C GLY A 200 -16.24 6.93 -31.62
N ALA A 201 -16.03 6.65 -32.92
CA ALA A 201 -14.76 6.19 -33.49
C ALA A 201 -14.19 7.22 -34.49
N GLY A 202 -14.24 8.51 -34.15
CA GLY A 202 -13.67 9.62 -34.93
C GLY A 202 -12.12 9.60 -34.89
N ASP A 203 -11.51 10.55 -35.56
CA ASP A 203 -10.03 10.68 -35.60
C ASP A 203 -9.48 11.14 -34.25
N ASP A 204 -10.20 12.00 -33.55
CA ASP A 204 -9.91 12.42 -32.18
C ASP A 204 -9.91 11.24 -31.16
N THR A 205 -10.79 10.25 -31.39
CA THR A 205 -10.83 9.04 -30.58
C THR A 205 -9.57 8.18 -30.75
N GLN A 206 -8.90 8.19 -31.90
CA GLN A 206 -7.66 7.44 -32.11
C GLN A 206 -6.53 7.97 -31.22
N SER A 207 -6.31 9.27 -31.21
CA SER A 207 -5.26 9.92 -30.41
C SER A 207 -5.54 9.73 -28.92
N LEU A 208 -6.80 9.87 -28.48
CA LEU A 208 -7.19 9.64 -27.08
C LEU A 208 -6.98 8.18 -26.67
N THR A 209 -7.34 7.22 -27.53
CA THR A 209 -7.13 5.79 -27.27
C THR A 209 -5.65 5.47 -27.12
N TYR A 210 -4.82 5.95 -28.05
CA TYR A 210 -3.36 5.72 -27.99
C TYR A 210 -2.76 6.28 -26.69
N LEU A 211 -3.01 7.54 -26.37
CA LEU A 211 -2.49 8.20 -25.18
C LEU A 211 -2.99 7.57 -23.89
N ALA A 212 -4.27 7.20 -23.81
CA ALA A 212 -4.84 6.55 -22.64
C ALA A 212 -4.24 5.15 -22.41
N THR A 213 -4.05 4.35 -23.45
CA THR A 213 -3.40 3.03 -23.32
C THR A 213 -1.92 3.14 -22.95
N GLU A 214 -1.23 4.19 -23.41
CA GLU A 214 0.13 4.49 -22.94
C GLU A 214 0.21 4.81 -21.43
N LEU A 215 -0.85 5.35 -20.84
CA LEU A 215 -0.97 5.53 -19.39
C LEU A 215 -1.47 4.26 -18.65
N GLY A 216 -1.78 3.17 -19.37
CA GLY A 216 -2.24 1.91 -18.79
C GLY A 216 -3.75 1.83 -18.56
N TRP A 217 -4.54 2.69 -19.20
CA TRP A 217 -6.00 2.60 -19.20
C TRP A 217 -6.49 1.48 -20.12
N ARG A 218 -7.54 0.79 -19.72
CA ARG A 218 -8.26 -0.14 -20.61
C ARG A 218 -9.33 0.62 -21.37
N VAL A 219 -9.13 0.83 -22.69
CA VAL A 219 -10.02 1.61 -23.55
C VAL A 219 -10.96 0.70 -24.31
N THR A 220 -12.26 0.90 -24.14
CA THR A 220 -13.33 0.26 -24.91
C THR A 220 -13.97 1.31 -25.83
N ILE A 221 -14.12 1.01 -27.12
CA ILE A 221 -14.70 1.94 -28.10
C ILE A 221 -15.99 1.35 -28.63
N VAL A 222 -17.02 2.19 -28.73
CA VAL A 222 -18.36 1.84 -29.21
C VAL A 222 -18.72 2.72 -30.41
N ASP A 223 -19.01 2.13 -31.55
CA ASP A 223 -19.53 2.83 -32.72
C ASP A 223 -20.33 1.87 -33.61
N SER A 224 -21.30 2.36 -34.34
CA SER A 224 -22.10 1.57 -35.29
C SER A 224 -21.48 1.47 -36.68
N ARG A 225 -20.41 2.23 -36.95
CA ARG A 225 -19.80 2.34 -38.29
C ARG A 225 -18.59 1.44 -38.41
N ALA A 226 -18.74 0.28 -39.06
CA ALA A 226 -17.65 -0.70 -39.23
C ALA A 226 -16.43 -0.13 -39.98
N SER A 227 -16.63 0.84 -40.88
CA SER A 227 -15.52 1.50 -41.58
C SER A 227 -14.62 2.32 -40.66
N LEU A 228 -15.14 2.81 -39.55
CA LEU A 228 -14.40 3.59 -38.56
C LEU A 228 -13.93 2.76 -37.40
N LEU A 229 -14.69 1.75 -36.95
CA LEU A 229 -14.38 0.92 -35.78
C LEU A 229 -13.73 -0.40 -36.20
N ASN A 230 -12.42 -0.42 -36.28
CA ASN A 230 -11.65 -1.61 -36.64
C ASN A 230 -10.26 -1.61 -35.97
N THR A 231 -9.61 -2.78 -35.93
CA THR A 231 -8.32 -2.97 -35.27
C THR A 231 -7.15 -2.23 -35.95
N THR A 232 -7.27 -1.90 -37.23
CA THR A 232 -6.24 -1.10 -37.93
C THR A 232 -6.21 0.33 -37.40
N ARG A 233 -7.38 0.92 -37.16
CA ARG A 233 -7.49 2.28 -36.62
C ARG A 233 -7.22 2.34 -35.11
N PHE A 234 -7.57 1.26 -34.37
CA PHE A 234 -7.49 1.19 -32.92
C PHE A 234 -6.71 -0.05 -32.46
N PRO A 235 -5.42 -0.17 -32.83
CA PRO A 235 -4.62 -1.37 -32.54
C PRO A 235 -4.35 -1.57 -31.03
N SER A 236 -4.42 -0.49 -30.24
CA SER A 236 -4.17 -0.50 -28.80
C SER A 236 -5.45 -0.58 -27.96
N ALA A 237 -6.64 -0.56 -28.56
CA ALA A 237 -7.88 -0.66 -27.82
C ALA A 237 -8.03 -2.03 -27.12
N HIS A 238 -8.54 -2.01 -25.89
CA HIS A 238 -8.84 -3.24 -25.16
C HIS A 238 -10.02 -4.00 -25.75
N ALA A 239 -11.06 -3.27 -26.19
CA ALA A 239 -12.24 -3.85 -26.83
C ALA A 239 -12.88 -2.88 -27.84
N LEU A 240 -13.44 -3.44 -28.90
CA LEU A 240 -14.21 -2.74 -29.93
C LEU A 240 -15.63 -3.32 -29.98
N HIS A 241 -16.64 -2.50 -29.74
CA HIS A 241 -18.04 -2.88 -29.77
C HIS A 241 -18.72 -2.28 -31.00
N LEU A 242 -18.85 -3.06 -32.07
CA LEU A 242 -19.58 -2.64 -33.29
C LEU A 242 -21.07 -2.82 -33.08
N ALA A 243 -21.72 -1.80 -32.58
CA ALA A 243 -23.17 -1.79 -32.34
C ALA A 243 -23.67 -0.35 -32.24
N PRO A 244 -24.98 -0.12 -32.44
CA PRO A 244 -25.60 1.15 -32.08
C PRO A 244 -25.29 1.46 -30.60
N PRO A 245 -24.87 2.71 -30.27
CA PRO A 245 -24.43 3.07 -28.93
C PRO A 245 -25.43 2.72 -27.82
N GLU A 246 -26.72 2.92 -28.06
CA GLU A 246 -27.80 2.61 -27.11
C GLU A 246 -27.91 1.10 -26.82
N THR A 247 -27.74 0.26 -27.85
CA THR A 247 -27.78 -1.19 -27.72
C THR A 247 -26.56 -1.71 -27.00
N ALA A 248 -25.38 -1.18 -27.34
CA ALA A 248 -24.13 -1.55 -26.68
C ALA A 248 -24.13 -1.23 -25.19
N LEU A 249 -24.77 -0.12 -24.79
CA LEU A 249 -24.83 0.32 -23.39
C LEU A 249 -25.44 -0.72 -22.44
N ALA A 250 -26.33 -1.59 -22.92
CA ALA A 250 -26.93 -2.66 -22.10
C ALA A 250 -25.93 -3.78 -21.76
N SER A 251 -24.93 -4.02 -22.61
CA SER A 251 -23.93 -5.09 -22.45
C SER A 251 -22.61 -4.62 -21.83
N LEU A 252 -22.40 -3.32 -21.69
CA LEU A 252 -21.14 -2.78 -21.14
C LEU A 252 -21.13 -2.89 -19.60
N PRO A 253 -20.01 -3.38 -19.00
CA PRO A 253 -19.86 -3.51 -17.54
C PRO A 253 -19.50 -2.16 -16.91
N LEU A 254 -20.44 -1.20 -16.93
CA LEU A 254 -20.26 0.13 -16.36
C LEU A 254 -20.64 0.13 -14.88
N ASP A 255 -19.73 0.63 -14.05
CA ASP A 255 -19.87 0.73 -12.59
C ASP A 255 -19.36 2.09 -12.07
N ALA A 256 -19.35 2.26 -10.74
CA ALA A 256 -18.88 3.48 -10.07
C ALA A 256 -17.40 3.83 -10.30
N ARG A 257 -16.61 2.96 -10.95
CA ARG A 257 -15.20 3.19 -11.32
C ARG A 257 -15.03 3.44 -12.82
N SER A 258 -16.11 3.45 -13.56
CA SER A 258 -16.08 3.62 -15.03
C SER A 258 -15.99 5.08 -15.40
N PHE A 259 -15.09 5.37 -16.33
CA PHE A 259 -14.96 6.66 -17.02
C PHE A 259 -15.58 6.51 -18.40
N VAL A 260 -16.47 7.44 -18.76
CA VAL A 260 -17.18 7.42 -20.03
C VAL A 260 -17.04 8.77 -20.72
N VAL A 261 -16.72 8.79 -22.01
CA VAL A 261 -16.69 10.01 -22.82
C VAL A 261 -17.50 9.83 -24.10
N LEU A 262 -18.42 10.76 -24.34
CA LEU A 262 -19.22 10.83 -25.55
C LEU A 262 -18.49 11.70 -26.57
N MET A 263 -18.09 11.09 -27.69
CA MET A 263 -17.35 11.69 -28.81
C MET A 263 -18.04 11.40 -30.17
N THR A 264 -19.38 11.27 -30.17
CA THR A 264 -20.14 10.90 -31.37
C THR A 264 -20.21 12.02 -32.37
N HIS A 265 -20.06 13.28 -31.93
CA HIS A 265 -20.29 14.52 -32.67
C HIS A 265 -21.73 14.66 -33.18
N ARG A 266 -22.65 13.77 -32.79
CA ARG A 266 -24.04 13.76 -33.27
C ARG A 266 -25.00 13.99 -32.09
N TYR A 267 -25.80 15.06 -32.22
CA TYR A 267 -26.80 15.41 -31.21
C TYR A 267 -27.79 14.27 -30.92
N LEU A 268 -28.25 13.61 -32.00
CA LEU A 268 -29.24 12.54 -31.94
C LEU A 268 -28.72 11.28 -31.25
N ASP A 269 -27.40 11.07 -31.18
CA ASP A 269 -26.77 9.96 -30.49
C ASP A 269 -26.42 10.36 -29.04
N ASP A 270 -25.97 11.61 -28.82
CA ASP A 270 -25.57 12.07 -27.48
C ASP A 270 -26.75 12.22 -26.52
N LEU A 271 -27.91 12.70 -27.01
CA LEU A 271 -29.09 12.93 -26.16
C LEU A 271 -29.57 11.62 -25.46
N PRO A 272 -29.85 10.51 -26.19
CA PRO A 272 -30.29 9.27 -25.59
C PRO A 272 -29.19 8.63 -24.74
N LEU A 273 -27.91 8.74 -25.13
CA LEU A 273 -26.79 8.24 -24.34
C LEU A 273 -26.67 8.97 -22.99
N LEU A 274 -26.74 10.31 -22.99
CA LEU A 274 -26.72 11.09 -21.75
C LEU A 274 -27.91 10.77 -20.84
N ARG A 275 -29.12 10.61 -21.43
CA ARG A 275 -30.31 10.20 -20.68
C ARG A 275 -30.09 8.90 -19.93
N ALA A 276 -29.43 7.93 -20.56
CA ALA A 276 -29.19 6.61 -19.97
C ALA A 276 -27.98 6.56 -19.02
N LEU A 277 -26.98 7.44 -19.20
CA LEU A 277 -25.72 7.43 -18.44
C LEU A 277 -25.76 8.33 -17.21
N LEU A 278 -26.43 9.50 -17.28
CA LEU A 278 -26.49 10.42 -16.13
C LEU A 278 -27.02 9.79 -14.83
N PRO A 279 -28.06 8.93 -14.85
CA PRO A 279 -28.52 8.26 -13.63
C PRO A 279 -27.58 7.18 -13.11
N ARG A 280 -26.61 6.71 -13.90
CA ARG A 280 -25.67 5.65 -13.47
C ARG A 280 -24.60 6.21 -12.54
N PRO A 281 -24.15 5.45 -11.53
CA PRO A 281 -23.10 5.88 -10.62
C PRO A 281 -21.71 5.75 -11.28
N LEU A 282 -21.43 6.55 -12.30
CA LEU A 282 -20.13 6.56 -12.97
C LEU A 282 -19.12 7.41 -12.20
N ALA A 283 -17.83 7.07 -12.29
CA ALA A 283 -16.75 7.91 -11.75
C ALA A 283 -16.63 9.24 -12.52
N TYR A 284 -16.92 9.20 -13.83
CA TYR A 284 -16.75 10.34 -14.72
C TYR A 284 -17.63 10.18 -15.97
N LEU A 285 -18.27 11.26 -16.40
CA LEU A 285 -19.01 11.32 -17.64
C LEU A 285 -18.63 12.59 -18.40
N GLY A 286 -17.93 12.44 -19.54
CA GLY A 286 -17.52 13.54 -20.41
C GLY A 286 -18.39 13.66 -21.64
N LEU A 287 -18.66 14.88 -22.07
CA LEU A 287 -19.33 15.17 -23.34
C LEU A 287 -18.47 16.12 -24.18
N LEU A 288 -18.00 15.64 -25.33
CA LEU A 288 -17.27 16.45 -26.30
C LEU A 288 -18.23 17.34 -27.09
N GLY A 289 -17.93 18.63 -27.14
CA GLY A 289 -18.69 19.61 -27.92
C GLY A 289 -18.64 21.01 -27.33
N SER A 290 -19.34 21.95 -27.95
CA SER A 290 -19.38 23.31 -27.42
C SER A 290 -20.29 23.42 -26.20
N ARG A 291 -20.01 24.39 -25.32
CA ARG A 291 -20.86 24.70 -24.16
C ARG A 291 -22.32 24.87 -24.52
N LYS A 292 -22.61 25.64 -25.61
CA LYS A 292 -23.96 25.87 -26.09
C LYS A 292 -24.70 24.58 -26.47
N ARG A 293 -23.96 23.58 -27.04
CA ARG A 293 -24.53 22.27 -27.37
C ARG A 293 -24.85 21.48 -26.10
N SER A 294 -23.94 21.46 -25.14
CA SER A 294 -24.13 20.76 -23.86
C SER A 294 -25.33 21.34 -23.09
N GLU A 295 -25.42 22.65 -22.96
CA GLU A 295 -26.54 23.35 -22.32
C GLU A 295 -27.88 23.02 -23.00
N LYS A 296 -27.92 22.98 -24.34
CA LYS A 296 -29.12 22.59 -25.09
C LYS A 296 -29.53 21.15 -24.76
N ILE A 297 -28.60 20.19 -24.78
CA ILE A 297 -28.89 18.78 -24.45
C ILE A 297 -29.45 18.64 -23.04
N LEU A 298 -28.85 19.30 -22.05
CA LEU A 298 -29.30 19.26 -20.67
C LEU A 298 -30.70 19.86 -20.49
N ALA A 299 -30.96 20.99 -21.17
CA ALA A 299 -32.30 21.61 -21.18
C ALA A 299 -33.36 20.69 -21.80
N ASP A 300 -33.02 19.98 -22.90
CA ASP A 300 -33.94 19.06 -23.55
C ASP A 300 -34.19 17.84 -22.66
N LEU A 301 -33.16 17.26 -22.00
CA LEU A 301 -33.31 16.18 -21.02
C LEU A 301 -34.20 16.57 -19.84
N THR A 302 -34.03 17.79 -19.32
CA THR A 302 -34.91 18.32 -18.25
C THR A 302 -36.35 18.47 -18.71
N ARG A 303 -36.57 18.96 -19.96
CA ARG A 303 -37.92 19.11 -20.54
C ARG A 303 -38.59 17.75 -20.76
N GLU A 304 -37.81 16.70 -21.03
CA GLU A 304 -38.26 15.32 -21.16
C GLU A 304 -38.49 14.62 -19.81
N GLY A 305 -38.31 15.34 -18.70
CA GLY A 305 -38.62 14.88 -17.35
C GLY A 305 -37.43 14.24 -16.58
N LEU A 306 -36.19 14.33 -17.09
CA LEU A 306 -35.03 13.89 -16.34
C LEU A 306 -34.68 14.93 -15.25
N ALA A 307 -34.83 14.55 -13.98
CA ALA A 307 -34.37 15.37 -12.86
C ALA A 307 -32.85 15.26 -12.73
N ILE A 308 -32.13 16.32 -13.14
CA ILE A 308 -30.67 16.37 -13.04
C ILE A 308 -30.29 16.83 -11.63
N THR A 309 -29.66 15.95 -10.85
CA THR A 309 -29.23 16.22 -9.47
C THR A 309 -27.84 16.86 -9.41
N ASP A 310 -27.48 17.45 -8.26
CA ASP A 310 -26.13 18.02 -8.03
C ASP A 310 -25.03 16.97 -8.20
N ASP A 311 -25.27 15.73 -7.78
CA ASP A 311 -24.35 14.61 -7.98
C ASP A 311 -24.13 14.26 -9.47
N MET A 312 -25.19 14.30 -10.28
CA MET A 312 -25.08 14.13 -11.74
C MET A 312 -24.28 15.27 -12.36
N HIS A 313 -24.51 16.50 -11.91
CA HIS A 313 -23.73 17.66 -12.35
C HIS A 313 -22.26 17.58 -11.98
N ALA A 314 -21.95 17.12 -10.76
CA ALA A 314 -20.57 17.00 -10.29
C ALA A 314 -19.74 15.97 -11.09
N ARG A 315 -20.38 14.96 -11.67
CA ARG A 315 -19.74 13.90 -12.47
C ARG A 315 -19.74 14.19 -13.97
N LEU A 316 -20.54 15.17 -14.43
CA LEU A 316 -20.65 15.54 -15.82
C LEU A 316 -19.65 16.66 -16.17
N HIS A 317 -18.77 16.37 -17.10
CA HIS A 317 -17.79 17.30 -17.66
C HIS A 317 -18.21 17.67 -19.10
N ALA A 318 -18.82 18.82 -19.25
CA ALA A 318 -19.41 19.27 -20.53
C ALA A 318 -19.26 20.80 -20.70
N PRO A 319 -18.34 21.26 -21.53
CA PRO A 319 -17.40 20.51 -22.40
C PRO A 319 -16.36 19.71 -21.61
N VAL A 320 -15.99 18.54 -22.16
CA VAL A 320 -14.95 17.69 -21.63
C VAL A 320 -13.56 18.26 -21.95
N GLY A 321 -12.63 18.14 -20.98
CA GLY A 321 -11.23 18.49 -21.13
C GLY A 321 -10.80 19.74 -20.35
N LEU A 322 -9.52 19.83 -20.02
CA LEU A 322 -8.90 21.01 -19.44
C LEU A 322 -8.67 22.08 -20.50
N ASP A 323 -8.72 23.35 -20.11
CA ASP A 323 -8.40 24.48 -21.00
C ASP A 323 -6.88 24.56 -21.24
N LEU A 324 -6.40 23.81 -22.24
CA LEU A 324 -5.00 23.79 -22.69
C LEU A 324 -4.77 24.59 -23.97
N GLY A 325 -5.82 25.15 -24.58
CA GLY A 325 -5.74 26.00 -25.76
C GLY A 325 -5.51 25.23 -27.08
N GLY A 326 -5.79 23.93 -27.14
CA GLY A 326 -5.57 23.09 -28.32
C GLY A 326 -6.73 23.17 -29.35
N GLY A 327 -6.41 22.90 -30.64
CA GLY A 327 -7.36 22.85 -31.74
C GLY A 327 -7.24 21.63 -32.67
N THR A 328 -6.15 20.85 -32.56
CA THR A 328 -5.99 19.59 -33.31
C THR A 328 -6.61 18.41 -32.55
N PRO A 329 -6.93 17.29 -33.21
CA PRO A 329 -7.43 16.08 -32.56
C PRO A 329 -6.51 15.57 -31.42
N GLU A 330 -5.19 15.66 -31.59
CA GLU A 330 -4.18 15.25 -30.61
C GLU A 330 -4.19 16.16 -29.37
N GLU A 331 -4.30 17.46 -29.57
CA GLU A 331 -4.36 18.46 -28.49
C GLU A 331 -5.68 18.34 -27.70
N VAL A 332 -6.80 18.08 -28.38
CA VAL A 332 -8.09 17.78 -27.75
C VAL A 332 -7.98 16.48 -26.94
N ALA A 333 -7.36 15.44 -27.49
CA ALA A 333 -7.14 14.17 -26.78
C ALA A 333 -6.27 14.36 -25.52
N LEU A 334 -5.22 15.18 -25.59
CA LEU A 334 -4.39 15.54 -24.43
C LEU A 334 -5.20 16.27 -23.36
N SER A 335 -6.01 17.25 -23.77
CA SER A 335 -6.88 18.02 -22.87
C SER A 335 -7.86 17.10 -22.13
N ILE A 336 -8.52 16.20 -22.83
CA ILE A 336 -9.46 15.22 -22.26
C ILE A 336 -8.71 14.27 -21.32
N LEU A 337 -7.59 13.69 -21.75
CA LEU A 337 -6.84 12.74 -20.96
C LEU A 337 -6.24 13.36 -19.68
N ALA A 338 -5.81 14.62 -19.74
CA ALA A 338 -5.34 15.35 -18.57
C ALA A 338 -6.46 15.52 -17.52
N GLU A 339 -7.68 15.81 -17.93
CA GLU A 339 -8.82 15.89 -17.02
C GLU A 339 -9.22 14.52 -16.47
N LEU A 340 -9.26 13.48 -17.31
CA LEU A 340 -9.49 12.09 -16.88
C LEU A 340 -8.46 11.66 -15.84
N GLN A 341 -7.17 11.93 -16.08
CA GLN A 341 -6.09 11.59 -15.17
C GLN A 341 -6.18 12.37 -13.85
N ALA A 342 -6.52 13.64 -13.89
CA ALA A 342 -6.75 14.47 -12.71
C ALA A 342 -7.91 13.94 -11.87
N SER A 343 -9.06 13.63 -12.51
CA SER A 343 -10.23 13.04 -11.86
C SER A 343 -9.90 11.67 -11.25
N HIS A 344 -9.23 10.77 -11.99
CA HIS A 344 -8.81 9.45 -11.50
C HIS A 344 -7.88 9.53 -10.28
N SER A 345 -7.01 10.53 -10.26
CA SER A 345 -6.04 10.75 -9.17
C SER A 345 -6.59 11.64 -8.06
N SER A 346 -7.86 12.08 -8.13
CA SER A 346 -8.46 13.06 -7.21
C SER A 346 -7.60 14.33 -7.08
N ARG A 347 -7.15 14.87 -8.23
CA ARG A 347 -6.32 16.08 -8.32
C ARG A 347 -7.08 17.23 -8.97
N ASP A 348 -6.71 18.45 -8.59
CA ASP A 348 -7.32 19.70 -9.09
C ASP A 348 -6.67 20.23 -10.37
N ALA A 349 -5.76 19.46 -10.98
CA ALA A 349 -5.05 19.80 -12.22
C ALA A 349 -4.24 21.12 -12.19
N ARG A 350 -3.94 21.67 -11.01
CA ARG A 350 -3.10 22.86 -10.90
C ARG A 350 -1.64 22.57 -11.25
N PRO A 351 -0.87 23.58 -11.70
CA PRO A 351 0.57 23.44 -11.89
C PRO A 351 1.28 22.94 -10.61
N LEU A 352 2.18 21.96 -10.74
CA LEU A 352 2.88 21.36 -9.59
C LEU A 352 3.65 22.36 -8.73
N ARG A 353 4.14 23.48 -9.31
CA ARG A 353 4.79 24.57 -8.55
C ARG A 353 3.89 25.25 -7.51
N GLN A 354 2.57 25.10 -7.64
CA GLN A 354 1.59 25.64 -6.69
C GLN A 354 1.23 24.65 -5.58
N ARG A 355 1.74 23.40 -5.67
CA ARG A 355 1.47 22.36 -4.70
C ARG A 355 2.40 22.47 -3.50
N LEU A 356 1.82 22.61 -2.31
CA LEU A 356 2.56 22.67 -1.04
C LEU A 356 2.85 21.27 -0.44
N LEU A 357 2.15 20.24 -0.91
CA LEU A 357 2.30 18.84 -0.45
C LEU A 357 3.27 18.08 -1.35
N PRO A 358 3.91 17.00 -0.85
CA PRO A 358 4.75 16.13 -1.67
C PRO A 358 4.02 15.63 -2.91
N ILE A 359 4.73 15.56 -4.05
CA ILE A 359 4.14 15.23 -5.36
C ILE A 359 3.45 13.86 -5.35
N HIS A 360 4.05 12.86 -4.69
CA HIS A 360 3.59 11.47 -4.68
C HIS A 360 2.63 11.12 -3.53
N ARG A 361 2.21 12.09 -2.73
CA ARG A 361 1.16 11.86 -1.71
C ARG A 361 -0.21 12.21 -2.26
N ASP A 362 -1.11 11.24 -2.29
CA ASP A 362 -2.50 11.42 -2.67
C ASP A 362 -3.28 12.21 -1.61
N GLN A 363 -3.95 13.31 -2.02
CA GLN A 363 -4.85 14.05 -1.14
C GLN A 363 -6.08 13.22 -0.76
N GLY A 364 -6.67 12.47 -1.69
CA GLY A 364 -7.79 11.57 -1.41
C GLY A 364 -7.40 10.42 -0.47
N ARG A 365 -6.13 9.99 -0.49
CA ARG A 365 -5.56 9.08 0.52
C ARG A 365 -5.36 9.74 1.88
N LEU A 366 -5.10 11.04 1.95
CA LEU A 366 -5.07 11.78 3.22
C LEU A 366 -6.48 11.92 3.81
N GLU A 367 -7.50 12.14 3.00
CA GLU A 367 -8.89 12.20 3.47
C GLU A 367 -9.43 10.81 3.83
N SER A 368 -9.10 9.75 3.08
CA SER A 368 -9.42 8.38 3.46
C SER A 368 -8.57 7.86 4.62
N LEU A 369 -7.35 8.35 4.79
CA LEU A 369 -6.51 8.08 5.98
C LEU A 369 -6.96 8.91 7.19
N VAL A 370 -7.62 10.02 6.98
CA VAL A 370 -8.27 10.82 8.04
C VAL A 370 -9.63 10.23 8.41
N SER A 371 -10.32 9.53 7.51
CA SER A 371 -11.60 8.85 7.79
C SER A 371 -11.44 7.38 8.21
N ALA A 372 -10.34 6.70 7.82
CA ALA A 372 -10.00 5.40 8.42
C ALA A 372 -9.14 5.65 9.67
N PRO A 373 -9.41 4.96 10.78
CA PRO A 373 -8.56 5.10 11.96
C PRO A 373 -7.11 4.80 11.56
N PRO A 374 -6.14 5.66 11.94
CA PRO A 374 -4.74 5.49 11.55
C PRO A 374 -4.24 4.12 11.97
N ARG A 375 -3.39 3.51 11.15
CA ARG A 375 -2.79 2.19 11.45
C ARG A 375 -2.18 2.23 12.84
N PHE A 376 -2.49 1.20 13.59
CA PHE A 376 -2.01 0.99 14.94
C PHE A 376 -1.07 -0.22 14.94
N ALA A 377 0.18 -0.02 15.32
CA ALA A 377 1.17 -1.10 15.44
C ALA A 377 1.46 -1.41 16.92
N ALA A 378 2.04 -2.57 17.20
CA ALA A 378 2.51 -2.92 18.55
C ALA A 378 3.94 -3.44 18.54
N ILE A 379 4.72 -3.06 19.53
CA ILE A 379 6.05 -3.59 19.83
C ILE A 379 6.00 -4.21 21.22
N ILE A 380 6.19 -5.53 21.28
CA ILE A 380 6.24 -6.30 22.53
C ILE A 380 7.70 -6.57 22.89
N LEU A 381 8.17 -6.00 23.99
CA LEU A 381 9.53 -6.16 24.45
C LEU A 381 9.66 -7.45 25.27
N ALA A 382 10.47 -8.38 24.79
CA ALA A 382 10.68 -9.70 25.40
C ALA A 382 12.16 -10.13 25.40
N ALA A 383 13.08 -9.17 25.29
CA ALA A 383 14.52 -9.44 25.14
C ALA A 383 15.27 -9.70 26.45
N GLY A 384 14.66 -9.48 27.62
CA GLY A 384 15.32 -9.57 28.93
C GLY A 384 15.69 -11.01 29.36
N ALA A 385 16.81 -11.15 30.10
CA ALA A 385 17.35 -12.44 30.52
C ALA A 385 16.65 -13.06 31.73
N SER A 386 15.72 -12.36 32.40
CA SER A 386 14.98 -12.87 33.59
C SER A 386 15.87 -13.41 34.73
N THR A 387 17.01 -12.77 34.96
CA THR A 387 18.06 -13.27 35.89
C THR A 387 17.59 -13.47 37.33
N ARG A 388 16.69 -12.58 37.82
CA ARG A 388 16.12 -12.67 39.18
C ARG A 388 15.13 -13.85 39.33
N LEU A 389 14.51 -14.27 38.26
CA LEU A 389 13.56 -15.38 38.25
C LEU A 389 14.23 -16.75 38.03
N GLY A 390 15.45 -16.76 37.47
CA GLY A 390 16.22 -17.99 37.20
C GLY A 390 15.75 -18.78 35.97
N GLN A 391 14.68 -18.37 35.31
CA GLN A 391 14.13 -18.96 34.09
C GLN A 391 13.47 -17.89 33.20
N PRO A 392 13.33 -18.14 31.90
CA PRO A 392 12.69 -17.16 30.98
C PRO A 392 11.27 -16.85 31.40
N LYS A 393 11.01 -15.64 31.93
CA LYS A 393 9.66 -15.21 32.32
C LYS A 393 8.66 -15.22 31.16
N GLN A 394 9.15 -15.05 29.95
CA GLN A 394 8.37 -15.08 28.70
C GLN A 394 7.60 -16.41 28.53
N LEU A 395 8.14 -17.51 29.05
CA LEU A 395 7.58 -18.86 28.91
C LEU A 395 6.76 -19.32 30.13
N LEU A 396 6.63 -18.51 31.16
CA LEU A 396 5.77 -18.81 32.31
C LEU A 396 4.30 -18.92 31.87
N LEU A 397 3.61 -19.96 32.39
CA LEU A 397 2.24 -20.29 31.98
C LEU A 397 1.20 -19.67 32.90
N HIS A 398 0.62 -18.55 32.54
CA HIS A 398 -0.57 -18.03 33.22
C HIS A 398 -1.84 -18.56 32.54
N LYS A 399 -2.69 -19.28 33.32
CA LYS A 399 -3.92 -19.94 32.80
C LYS A 399 -3.63 -20.83 31.57
N GLY A 400 -2.52 -21.56 31.60
CA GLY A 400 -2.12 -22.51 30.54
C GLY A 400 -1.46 -21.89 29.30
N THR A 401 -1.29 -20.56 29.24
CA THR A 401 -0.70 -19.86 28.08
C THR A 401 0.56 -19.11 28.48
N PRO A 402 1.66 -19.20 27.72
CA PRO A 402 2.89 -18.45 27.98
C PRO A 402 2.65 -16.93 28.01
N LEU A 403 3.33 -16.21 28.90
CA LEU A 403 3.16 -14.75 29.03
C LEU A 403 3.41 -14.01 27.71
N ILE A 404 4.42 -14.42 26.96
CA ILE A 404 4.73 -13.80 25.66
C ILE A 404 3.59 -13.99 24.63
N VAL A 405 2.98 -15.17 24.62
CA VAL A 405 1.83 -15.49 23.75
C VAL A 405 0.63 -14.63 24.14
N ARG A 406 0.37 -14.48 25.44
CA ARG A 406 -0.72 -13.63 25.94
C ARG A 406 -0.56 -12.16 25.54
N ALA A 407 0.66 -11.61 25.73
CA ALA A 407 0.94 -10.23 25.36
C ALA A 407 0.79 -10.00 23.84
N ALA A 408 1.30 -10.94 23.05
CA ALA A 408 1.16 -10.89 21.59
C ALA A 408 -0.32 -11.01 21.16
N GLN A 409 -1.07 -11.95 21.74
CA GLN A 409 -2.49 -12.16 21.45
C GLN A 409 -3.34 -10.94 21.84
N ALA A 410 -3.07 -10.31 22.99
CA ALA A 410 -3.76 -9.08 23.40
C ALA A 410 -3.60 -7.94 22.38
N ALA A 411 -2.38 -7.77 21.82
CA ALA A 411 -2.13 -6.78 20.78
C ALA A 411 -2.84 -7.14 19.46
N LEU A 412 -2.86 -8.42 19.09
CA LEU A 412 -3.57 -8.91 17.91
C LEU A 412 -5.09 -8.72 18.03
N ASP A 413 -5.66 -9.01 19.20
CA ASP A 413 -7.09 -8.85 19.48
C ASP A 413 -7.51 -7.37 19.49
N ALA A 414 -6.61 -6.47 19.92
CA ALA A 414 -6.76 -5.01 19.80
C ALA A 414 -6.59 -4.49 18.35
N LYS A 415 -6.45 -5.38 17.35
CA LYS A 415 -6.26 -5.05 15.93
C LYS A 415 -4.98 -4.27 15.65
N ALA A 416 -3.93 -4.46 16.47
CA ALA A 416 -2.61 -3.96 16.14
C ALA A 416 -2.06 -4.70 14.90
N LEU A 417 -1.50 -3.93 13.95
CA LEU A 417 -0.93 -4.46 12.72
C LEU A 417 0.17 -3.52 12.21
N PRO A 418 1.44 -3.96 12.20
CA PRO A 418 1.96 -5.25 12.66
C PRO A 418 2.07 -5.35 14.19
N VAL A 419 2.20 -6.60 14.68
CA VAL A 419 2.67 -6.88 16.04
C VAL A 419 4.11 -7.38 15.94
N ILE A 420 5.05 -6.63 16.50
CA ILE A 420 6.48 -6.96 16.53
C ILE A 420 6.83 -7.48 17.91
N VAL A 421 7.47 -8.64 17.97
CA VAL A 421 8.01 -9.20 19.22
C VAL A 421 9.53 -9.12 19.18
N VAL A 422 10.11 -8.35 20.10
CA VAL A 422 11.56 -8.16 20.19
C VAL A 422 12.12 -9.18 21.18
N LEU A 423 12.89 -10.15 20.66
CA LEU A 423 13.60 -11.15 21.46
C LEU A 423 15.07 -10.74 21.66
N GLY A 424 15.73 -11.36 22.64
CA GLY A 424 17.15 -11.18 22.93
C GLY A 424 17.68 -12.39 23.67
N ALA A 425 17.85 -12.31 24.99
CA ALA A 425 18.20 -13.47 25.80
C ALA A 425 17.16 -14.59 25.58
N HIS A 426 17.64 -15.81 25.42
CA HIS A 426 16.82 -17.02 25.23
C HIS A 426 15.93 -17.02 23.98
N ALA A 427 16.28 -16.27 22.94
CA ALA A 427 15.48 -16.16 21.71
C ALA A 427 15.11 -17.54 21.13
N ASP A 428 16.08 -18.47 21.06
CA ASP A 428 15.86 -19.83 20.55
C ASP A 428 14.80 -20.63 21.32
N LYS A 429 14.71 -20.41 22.65
CA LYS A 429 13.73 -21.08 23.52
C LYS A 429 12.34 -20.44 23.43
N ILE A 430 12.28 -19.12 23.19
CA ILE A 430 11.03 -18.35 23.19
C ILE A 430 10.35 -18.41 21.82
N ARG A 431 11.11 -18.38 20.74
CA ARG A 431 10.59 -18.39 19.36
C ARG A 431 9.57 -19.49 19.07
N PRO A 432 9.78 -20.77 19.51
CA PRO A 432 8.78 -21.82 19.26
C PRO A 432 7.41 -21.57 19.90
N ALA A 433 7.35 -20.83 21.03
CA ALA A 433 6.08 -20.51 21.67
C ALA A 433 5.23 -19.52 20.87
N LEU A 434 5.83 -18.77 19.97
CA LEU A 434 5.16 -17.82 19.09
C LEU A 434 4.76 -18.43 17.72
N ALA A 435 5.12 -19.69 17.47
CA ALA A 435 4.79 -20.36 16.22
C ALA A 435 3.28 -20.40 15.99
N GLY A 436 2.84 -20.03 14.80
CA GLY A 436 1.42 -19.95 14.43
C GLY A 436 0.70 -18.67 14.85
N LEU A 437 1.34 -17.74 15.58
CA LEU A 437 0.81 -16.40 15.78
C LEU A 437 1.24 -15.47 14.63
N PRO A 438 0.34 -14.61 14.13
CA PRO A 438 0.65 -13.65 13.06
C PRO A 438 1.43 -12.46 13.62
N VAL A 439 2.66 -12.71 14.09
CA VAL A 439 3.57 -11.72 14.68
C VAL A 439 4.93 -11.73 13.99
N PHE A 440 5.61 -10.60 14.03
CA PHE A 440 6.99 -10.48 13.52
C PHE A 440 7.97 -10.60 14.68
N ILE A 441 8.87 -11.56 14.57
CA ILE A 441 9.91 -11.78 15.58
C ILE A 441 11.20 -11.15 15.08
N VAL A 442 11.70 -10.19 15.84
CA VAL A 442 13.02 -9.57 15.60
C VAL A 442 13.94 -9.82 16.77
N GLU A 443 15.21 -10.07 16.50
CA GLU A 443 16.21 -10.27 17.55
C GLU A 443 17.02 -9.01 17.78
N ASN A 444 17.20 -8.66 19.04
CA ASN A 444 18.12 -7.62 19.47
C ASN A 444 19.42 -8.26 19.95
N PRO A 445 20.51 -8.24 19.18
CA PRO A 445 21.78 -8.80 19.61
C PRO A 445 22.42 -8.01 20.77
N ASN A 446 22.03 -6.74 20.94
CA ASN A 446 22.55 -5.83 21.95
C ASN A 446 21.62 -5.73 23.17
N TRP A 447 20.79 -6.73 23.42
CA TRP A 447 19.82 -6.73 24.53
C TRP A 447 20.44 -6.48 25.90
N ALA A 448 21.69 -6.91 26.11
CA ALA A 448 22.43 -6.74 27.35
C ALA A 448 22.76 -5.27 27.67
N GLU A 449 22.78 -4.39 26.68
CA GLU A 449 23.02 -2.95 26.88
C GLU A 449 21.81 -2.24 27.52
N GLY A 450 20.62 -2.83 27.45
CA GLY A 450 19.42 -2.32 28.10
C GLY A 450 18.19 -2.16 27.21
N MET A 451 17.11 -1.67 27.81
CA MET A 451 15.78 -1.58 27.18
C MET A 451 15.75 -0.68 25.94
N GLY A 452 16.55 0.39 25.92
CA GLY A 452 16.60 1.32 24.81
C GLY A 452 16.97 0.65 23.48
N THR A 453 17.93 -0.29 23.50
CA THR A 453 18.31 -1.02 22.29
C THR A 453 17.18 -1.93 21.77
N SER A 454 16.38 -2.51 22.68
CA SER A 454 15.21 -3.32 22.29
C SER A 454 14.08 -2.47 21.70
N ILE A 455 13.83 -1.28 22.26
CA ILE A 455 12.87 -0.33 21.70
C ILE A 455 13.32 0.09 20.29
N THR A 456 14.58 0.49 20.13
CA THR A 456 15.14 0.90 18.84
C THR A 456 15.08 -0.22 17.81
N THR A 457 15.38 -1.47 18.20
CA THR A 457 15.27 -2.64 17.33
C THR A 457 13.83 -2.85 16.85
N GLY A 458 12.85 -2.77 17.75
CA GLY A 458 11.43 -2.86 17.40
C GLY A 458 10.98 -1.75 16.46
N PHE A 459 11.38 -0.50 16.74
CA PHE A 459 11.09 0.63 15.85
C PHE A 459 11.83 0.54 14.51
N SER A 460 13.02 -0.06 14.47
CA SER A 460 13.76 -0.28 13.22
C SER A 460 13.11 -1.33 12.34
N ALA A 461 12.38 -2.27 12.92
CA ALA A 461 11.57 -3.23 12.19
C ALA A 461 10.25 -2.62 11.64
N LEU A 462 9.76 -1.52 12.23
CA LEU A 462 8.66 -0.73 11.67
C LEU A 462 9.15 0.19 10.54
N HIS A 463 9.55 -0.38 9.41
CA HIS A 463 9.93 0.38 8.22
C HIS A 463 8.71 0.56 7.31
N GLY A 464 8.04 1.57 7.49
CA GLY A 464 7.18 2.30 6.59
C GLY A 464 7.29 3.72 7.06
N GLY A 465 7.44 4.68 6.18
CA GLY A 465 7.69 6.08 6.59
C GLY A 465 6.73 6.49 7.71
N VAL A 466 7.12 7.46 8.50
CA VAL A 466 6.41 8.03 9.67
C VAL A 466 4.90 8.23 9.46
N SER A 467 4.44 8.16 8.21
CA SER A 467 3.05 8.31 7.78
C SER A 467 2.23 7.00 7.71
N THR A 468 2.83 5.81 7.89
CA THR A 468 2.11 4.54 7.74
C THR A 468 1.35 4.15 9.02
N PHE A 469 1.87 4.54 10.19
CA PHE A 469 1.26 4.23 11.48
C PHE A 469 0.93 5.52 12.22
N GLY A 470 -0.33 5.72 12.56
CA GLY A 470 -0.76 6.86 13.36
C GLY A 470 -0.26 6.77 14.81
N SER A 471 -0.12 5.53 15.31
CA SER A 471 0.35 5.27 16.68
C SER A 471 0.98 3.88 16.82
N VAL A 472 1.80 3.71 17.87
CA VAL A 472 2.45 2.45 18.23
C VAL A 472 2.29 2.18 19.72
N LEU A 473 1.79 0.98 20.06
CA LEU A 473 1.85 0.44 21.41
C LEU A 473 3.28 -0.02 21.70
N LEU A 474 3.82 0.39 22.82
CA LEU A 474 5.00 -0.19 23.42
C LEU A 474 4.57 -0.92 24.68
N ALA A 475 4.73 -2.24 24.72
CA ALA A 475 4.35 -3.09 25.83
C ALA A 475 5.48 -4.07 26.19
N VAL A 476 5.41 -4.61 27.39
CA VAL A 476 6.32 -5.65 27.90
C VAL A 476 5.59 -6.97 28.05
N CYS A 477 6.30 -8.09 28.00
CA CYS A 477 5.69 -9.43 28.05
C CYS A 477 5.40 -9.95 29.45
N ASP A 478 5.82 -9.24 30.49
CA ASP A 478 5.75 -9.64 31.90
C ASP A 478 4.54 -9.12 32.67
N GLN A 479 3.59 -8.49 31.94
CA GLN A 479 2.32 -8.04 32.47
C GLN A 479 1.20 -9.06 32.14
N PRO A 480 0.88 -10.00 33.02
CA PRO A 480 0.00 -11.14 32.74
C PRO A 480 -1.45 -10.74 32.42
N HIS A 481 -1.87 -9.55 32.83
CA HIS A 481 -3.22 -9.03 32.65
C HIS A 481 -3.37 -8.06 31.46
N LEU A 482 -2.33 -7.91 30.63
CA LEU A 482 -2.46 -7.15 29.38
C LEU A 482 -3.59 -7.76 28.51
N SER A 483 -4.52 -6.92 28.10
CA SER A 483 -5.71 -7.34 27.34
C SER A 483 -6.03 -6.35 26.21
N ALA A 484 -6.79 -6.79 25.23
CA ALA A 484 -7.27 -5.93 24.15
C ALA A 484 -8.07 -4.72 24.70
N THR A 485 -8.89 -4.94 25.72
CA THR A 485 -9.67 -3.87 26.38
C THR A 485 -8.77 -2.80 27.02
N ALA A 486 -7.68 -3.19 27.67
CA ALA A 486 -6.71 -2.26 28.24
C ALA A 486 -6.01 -1.43 27.14
N ILE A 487 -5.64 -2.08 26.04
CA ILE A 487 -5.03 -1.42 24.88
C ILE A 487 -6.01 -0.43 24.23
N GLU A 488 -7.29 -0.80 24.09
CA GLU A 488 -8.32 0.10 23.54
C GLU A 488 -8.58 1.32 24.44
N LYS A 489 -8.54 1.16 25.77
CA LYS A 489 -8.63 2.30 26.71
C LYS A 489 -7.46 3.27 26.51
N LEU A 490 -6.23 2.77 26.32
CA LEU A 490 -5.06 3.60 25.98
C LEU A 490 -5.27 4.31 24.63
N ARG A 491 -5.75 3.61 23.61
CA ARG A 491 -6.04 4.22 22.29
C ARG A 491 -7.07 5.34 22.38
N ALA A 492 -8.16 5.11 23.11
CA ALA A 492 -9.23 6.08 23.28
C ALA A 492 -8.79 7.36 24.01
N ALA A 493 -7.69 7.28 24.78
CA ALA A 493 -7.13 8.45 25.47
C ALA A 493 -6.28 9.36 24.58
N LEU A 494 -6.02 8.98 23.32
CA LEU A 494 -5.37 9.83 22.32
C LEU A 494 -6.45 10.68 21.62
N ASP A 495 -6.55 11.95 21.98
CA ASP A 495 -7.62 12.87 21.56
C ASP A 495 -7.12 14.06 20.71
N GLY A 496 -5.95 13.94 20.11
CA GLY A 496 -5.29 15.01 19.32
C GLY A 496 -4.56 16.04 20.18
N ARG A 497 -4.99 16.30 21.42
CA ARG A 497 -4.24 17.06 22.43
C ARG A 497 -3.21 16.18 23.11
N HIS A 498 -3.57 14.96 23.46
CA HIS A 498 -2.66 13.97 24.01
C HIS A 498 -2.05 13.14 22.89
N THR A 499 -0.74 13.23 22.76
CA THR A 499 0.07 12.51 21.76
C THR A 499 0.74 11.25 22.35
N ILE A 500 0.63 11.07 23.66
CA ILE A 500 1.02 9.87 24.40
C ILE A 500 -0.15 9.45 25.28
N ALA A 501 -0.46 8.17 25.34
CA ALA A 501 -1.32 7.58 26.34
C ALA A 501 -0.52 6.52 27.10
N ALA A 502 -0.39 6.64 28.41
CA ALA A 502 0.45 5.79 29.23
C ALA A 502 -0.30 5.24 30.43
N THR A 503 0.01 4.02 30.83
CA THR A 503 -0.53 3.44 32.07
C THR A 503 -0.02 4.25 33.26
N ARG A 504 -0.94 4.59 34.19
CA ARG A 504 -0.61 5.32 35.40
C ARG A 504 0.12 4.44 36.41
N HIS A 505 1.25 4.89 36.89
CA HIS A 505 2.01 4.29 38.01
C HIS A 505 2.27 5.36 39.07
N GLY A 506 1.35 5.50 40.03
CA GLY A 506 1.34 6.64 40.95
C GLY A 506 1.20 7.98 40.22
N ASP A 507 2.14 8.90 40.41
CA ASP A 507 2.15 10.21 39.75
C ASP A 507 2.89 10.21 38.40
N THR A 508 3.31 9.06 37.90
CA THR A 508 4.08 8.92 36.66
C THR A 508 3.40 8.00 35.69
N GLY A 509 3.76 8.10 34.39
CA GLY A 509 3.34 7.16 33.34
C GLY A 509 4.39 6.11 33.05
N GLY A 510 3.95 4.95 32.63
CA GLY A 510 4.80 3.83 32.22
C GLY A 510 4.19 3.02 31.06
N VAL A 511 4.87 1.95 30.69
CA VAL A 511 4.37 0.97 29.73
C VAL A 511 3.37 0.02 30.41
N PRO A 512 2.36 -0.49 29.67
CA PRO A 512 2.04 -0.24 28.27
C PRO A 512 1.70 1.21 28.00
N ALA A 513 2.24 1.73 26.89
CA ALA A 513 1.96 3.09 26.46
C ALA A 513 1.82 3.16 24.94
N ILE A 514 0.98 4.07 24.46
CA ILE A 514 0.80 4.32 23.04
C ILE A 514 1.37 5.69 22.72
N PHE A 515 2.16 5.74 21.66
CA PHE A 515 2.83 6.94 21.17
C PHE A 515 2.31 7.25 19.76
N THR A 516 1.92 8.48 19.50
CA THR A 516 1.66 8.93 18.13
C THR A 516 2.96 9.09 17.35
N HIS A 517 2.85 9.17 16.03
CA HIS A 517 3.99 9.26 15.10
C HIS A 517 4.97 10.41 15.40
N SER A 518 4.53 11.47 16.07
CA SER A 518 5.38 12.62 16.45
C SER A 518 6.53 12.22 17.38
N HIS A 519 6.40 11.11 18.13
CA HIS A 519 7.42 10.63 19.06
C HIS A 519 8.34 9.55 18.48
N PHE A 520 8.07 9.04 17.27
CA PHE A 520 8.87 7.96 16.68
C PHE A 520 10.34 8.32 16.47
N PRO A 521 10.72 9.54 16.03
CA PRO A 521 12.13 9.91 15.93
C PRO A 521 12.87 9.81 17.27
N THR A 522 12.24 10.24 18.36
CA THR A 522 12.84 10.19 19.70
C THR A 522 12.97 8.76 20.22
N LEU A 523 11.94 7.92 19.98
CA LEU A 523 11.96 6.51 20.37
C LEU A 523 13.02 5.71 19.61
N ARG A 524 13.31 6.06 18.36
CA ARG A 524 14.38 5.43 17.55
C ARG A 524 15.79 5.82 18.00
N GLN A 525 15.95 6.86 18.80
CA GLN A 525 17.25 7.33 19.27
C GLN A 525 17.62 6.83 20.69
N LEU A 526 16.73 6.09 21.35
CA LEU A 526 16.99 5.54 22.69
C LEU A 526 18.18 4.58 22.67
N ARG A 527 19.00 4.62 23.71
CA ARG A 527 20.20 3.80 23.86
C ARG A 527 20.33 3.25 25.28
N GLY A 528 21.05 2.14 25.42
CA GLY A 528 21.39 1.54 26.70
C GLY A 528 20.17 1.29 27.59
N ALA A 529 20.23 1.68 28.84
CA ALA A 529 19.15 1.50 29.83
C ALA A 529 18.00 2.52 29.70
N GLU A 530 18.05 3.46 28.74
CA GLU A 530 16.97 4.43 28.55
C GLU A 530 15.67 3.72 28.13
N GLY A 531 14.58 4.01 28.85
CA GLY A 531 13.26 3.47 28.54
C GLY A 531 12.27 4.56 28.11
N ALA A 532 11.09 4.14 27.69
CA ALA A 532 10.00 5.02 27.28
C ALA A 532 9.54 6.00 28.39
N ARG A 533 9.77 5.66 29.68
CA ARG A 533 9.44 6.52 30.83
C ARG A 533 10.08 7.91 30.72
N ARG A 534 11.30 8.01 30.17
CA ARG A 534 11.98 9.31 29.97
C ARG A 534 11.20 10.20 28.99
N ILE A 535 10.71 9.62 27.91
CA ILE A 535 9.92 10.36 26.91
C ILE A 535 8.57 10.77 27.48
N ILE A 536 7.89 9.87 28.21
CA ILE A 536 6.62 10.15 28.89
C ILE A 536 6.80 11.33 29.87
N ALA A 537 7.85 11.27 30.69
CA ALA A 537 8.16 12.32 31.66
C ALA A 537 8.49 13.69 31.02
N ALA A 538 9.16 13.68 29.87
CA ALA A 538 9.50 14.90 29.14
C ALA A 538 8.27 15.55 28.47
N HIS A 539 7.18 14.80 28.24
CA HIS A 539 5.97 15.26 27.54
C HIS A 539 4.72 15.20 28.41
N LYS A 540 4.84 15.49 29.73
CA LYS A 540 3.72 15.42 30.69
C LYS A 540 2.44 16.15 30.25
N SER A 541 2.59 17.34 29.66
CA SER A 541 1.45 18.16 29.20
C SER A 541 0.67 17.54 28.03
N ASN A 542 1.30 16.61 27.29
CA ASN A 542 0.73 15.96 26.12
C ASN A 542 0.52 14.46 26.36
N THR A 543 0.61 14.01 27.63
CA THR A 543 0.42 12.62 28.03
C THR A 543 -0.88 12.44 28.79
N ALA A 544 -1.75 11.58 28.27
CA ALA A 544 -2.90 11.08 29.02
C ALA A 544 -2.46 9.92 29.92
N LEU A 545 -2.67 10.02 31.24
CA LEU A 545 -2.44 8.94 32.18
C LEU A 545 -3.72 8.14 32.36
N VAL A 546 -3.72 6.86 31.98
CA VAL A 546 -4.87 5.96 32.03
C VAL A 546 -4.77 5.04 33.25
N ASP A 547 -5.79 5.01 34.07
CA ASP A 547 -5.86 4.13 35.23
C ASP A 547 -6.21 2.70 34.79
N LEU A 548 -5.21 1.80 34.89
CA LEU A 548 -5.30 0.38 34.54
C LEU A 548 -4.71 -0.44 35.71
N PRO A 549 -5.42 -0.51 36.85
CA PRO A 549 -4.89 -1.18 38.05
C PRO A 549 -4.58 -2.66 37.81
N GLU A 550 -5.24 -3.31 36.87
CA GLU A 550 -4.97 -4.67 36.43
C GLU A 550 -3.55 -4.87 35.85
N LEU A 551 -2.90 -3.80 35.36
CA LEU A 551 -1.55 -3.83 34.80
C LEU A 551 -0.45 -3.41 35.79
N ALA A 552 -0.79 -3.27 37.06
CA ALA A 552 0.19 -2.89 38.10
C ALA A 552 1.16 -4.02 38.49
N LEU A 553 0.84 -5.27 38.12
CA LEU A 553 1.67 -6.43 38.45
C LEU A 553 2.64 -6.76 37.30
N ASP A 554 3.93 -6.59 37.57
CA ASP A 554 5.02 -7.05 36.70
C ASP A 554 5.63 -8.33 37.32
N ILE A 555 5.92 -9.34 36.51
CA ILE A 555 6.53 -10.60 36.96
C ILE A 555 8.04 -10.51 36.82
N ASP A 556 8.73 -10.19 37.93
CA ASP A 556 10.17 -10.04 37.98
C ASP A 556 10.87 -11.06 38.92
N THR A 557 10.17 -11.54 39.94
CA THR A 557 10.68 -12.45 40.98
C THR A 557 9.82 -13.69 41.13
N PRO A 558 10.34 -14.76 41.76
CA PRO A 558 9.55 -15.94 42.13
C PRO A 558 8.34 -15.61 43.02
N ALA A 559 8.44 -14.57 43.86
CA ALA A 559 7.35 -14.13 44.73
C ALA A 559 6.21 -13.54 43.93
N ASP A 560 6.48 -12.69 42.92
CA ASP A 560 5.45 -12.11 42.02
C ASP A 560 4.73 -13.24 41.29
N TRP A 561 5.47 -14.27 40.85
CA TRP A 561 4.90 -15.43 40.19
C TRP A 561 3.98 -16.24 41.08
N GLN A 562 4.38 -16.45 42.36
CA GLN A 562 3.56 -17.13 43.36
C GLN A 562 2.28 -16.34 43.66
N GLN A 563 2.38 -15.02 43.81
CA GLN A 563 1.25 -14.13 44.03
C GLN A 563 0.22 -14.21 42.88
N LEU A 564 0.67 -14.24 41.63
CA LEU A 564 -0.22 -14.37 40.47
C LEU A 564 -1.01 -15.68 40.45
N ASN A 565 -0.44 -16.76 40.96
CA ASN A 565 -1.05 -18.10 40.96
C ASN A 565 -1.69 -18.48 42.32
N SER A 566 -1.71 -17.56 43.28
CA SER A 566 -2.47 -17.74 44.51
C SER A 566 -3.97 -17.62 44.23
N PRO A 567 -4.82 -18.52 44.77
CA PRO A 567 -6.26 -18.58 44.50
C PRO A 567 -7.01 -17.32 44.92
#